data_f745a0127918ff85c3cecd24b1e487ff
#
_entry.id   f745a0127918ff85c3cecd24b1e487ff
#
_cell.length_a   1.000
_cell.length_b   1.000
_cell.length_c   1.000
_cell.angle_alpha   90.00
_cell.angle_beta   90.00
_cell.angle_gamma   90.00
#
_symmetry.space_group_name_H-M   'P 1'
#
loop_
_entity.id
_entity.type
_entity.pdbx_description
1 polymer ?
#
loop_
_entity_poly.entity_id
_entity_poly.type
_entity_poly.pdbx_seq_one_letter_code
_entity_poly.pdbx_strand_id
1 'polypeptide(L)'
;MLHGPDDAFVAQVLIDPPFARRVERDRGGVLRRNEDGSVVIAIEVRSLGAFRSWLFGMGDHAVVLDPPALVDEITSWLSAILGAE
;
A
#
# COMPACT_ATOMS: atom_id res chain seq x y z
N MET A 1 -20.68 11.09 2.44
CA MET A 1 -20.47 10.79 1.37
C MET A 1 -20.40 9.41 1.01
N LEU A 2 -20.75 9.08 -0.02
CA LEU A 2 -20.84 7.85 -0.29
C LEU A 2 -19.79 7.37 -1.08
N HIS A 3 -19.30 6.29 -0.88
CA HIS A 3 -18.27 5.74 -1.64
C HIS A 3 -18.82 4.69 -2.49
N GLY A 4 -18.93 4.98 -3.71
CA GLY A 4 -19.37 4.00 -4.65
C GLY A 4 -18.22 3.29 -5.26
N PRO A 5 -18.50 2.44 -6.24
CA PRO A 5 -17.46 1.70 -6.91
C PRO A 5 -16.49 2.59 -7.66
N ASP A 6 -16.89 3.82 -7.93
CA ASP A 6 -16.05 4.73 -8.66
C ASP A 6 -15.19 5.59 -7.77
N ASP A 7 -15.29 5.42 -6.46
CA ASP A 7 -14.55 6.25 -5.55
C ASP A 7 -13.16 5.72 -5.34
N ALA A 8 -12.41 5.63 -6.41
CA ALA A 8 -11.03 5.21 -6.32
C ALA A 8 -10.21 6.35 -5.74
N PHE A 9 -9.13 6.02 -5.07
CA PHE A 9 -8.19 7.00 -4.59
C PHE A 9 -6.78 6.48 -4.77
N VAL A 10 -5.80 7.34 -4.62
CA VAL A 10 -4.40 6.97 -4.83
C VAL A 10 -3.72 6.85 -3.48
N ALA A 11 -3.08 5.72 -3.26
CA ALA A 11 -2.28 5.49 -2.06
C ALA A 11 -0.81 5.59 -2.42
N GLN A 12 0.00 6.10 -1.49
CA GLN A 12 1.44 6.12 -1.67
C GLN A 12 2.01 5.02 -0.79
N VAL A 13 2.80 4.15 -1.39
CA VAL A 13 3.32 2.98 -0.70
C VAL A 13 4.83 2.91 -0.88
N LEU A 14 5.54 2.71 0.22
CA LEU A 14 6.97 2.53 0.21
C LEU A 14 7.27 1.05 0.05
N ILE A 15 8.08 0.71 -0.93
CA ILE A 15 8.42 -0.69 -1.22
C ILE A 15 9.90 -0.90 -0.95
N ASP A 16 10.21 -1.93 -0.16
CA ASP A 16 11.60 -2.28 0.17
C ASP A 16 12.38 -2.70 -1.06
N PRO A 17 13.71 -2.51 -1.03
CA PRO A 17 14.55 -2.83 -2.18
C PRO A 17 14.37 -4.22 -2.77
N PRO A 18 14.24 -5.29 -1.99
CA PRO A 18 14.10 -6.61 -2.58
C PRO A 18 12.93 -6.74 -3.54
N PHE A 19 11.87 -5.96 -3.30
CA PHE A 19 10.69 -6.04 -4.14
C PHE A 19 10.48 -4.79 -5.00
N ALA A 20 11.29 -3.76 -4.77
CA ALA A 20 11.04 -2.46 -5.40
C ALA A 20 11.01 -2.55 -6.91
N ARG A 21 12.01 -3.20 -7.49
CA ARG A 21 12.12 -3.29 -8.93
C ARG A 21 10.95 -4.06 -9.55
N ARG A 22 10.56 -5.14 -8.89
CA ARG A 22 9.46 -5.95 -9.37
C ARG A 22 8.15 -5.20 -9.34
N VAL A 23 7.87 -4.52 -8.22
CA VAL A 23 6.65 -3.78 -8.08
C VAL A 23 6.62 -2.61 -9.06
N GLU A 24 7.75 -1.96 -9.25
CA GLU A 24 7.88 -0.88 -10.18
C GLU A 24 7.54 -1.33 -11.59
N ARG A 25 8.04 -2.50 -11.97
CA ARG A 25 7.78 -3.05 -13.30
C ARG A 25 6.32 -3.43 -13.47
N ASP A 26 5.73 -4.03 -12.44
CA ASP A 26 4.37 -4.52 -12.53
C ASP A 26 3.32 -3.42 -12.42
N ARG A 27 3.60 -2.39 -11.62
CA ARG A 27 2.58 -1.38 -11.37
C ARG A 27 2.93 -0.01 -11.89
N GLY A 28 4.20 0.31 -11.99
CA GLY A 28 4.61 1.64 -12.40
C GLY A 28 4.27 2.67 -11.33
N GLY A 29 4.11 3.91 -11.73
CA GLY A 29 3.69 4.96 -10.82
C GLY A 29 4.72 5.37 -9.78
N VAL A 30 5.99 5.25 -10.11
CA VAL A 30 7.06 5.61 -9.18
C VAL A 30 7.06 7.10 -8.92
N LEU A 31 6.92 7.49 -7.66
CA LEU A 31 6.95 8.88 -7.25
C LEU A 31 8.35 9.29 -6.80
N ARG A 32 9.08 8.36 -6.22
CA ARG A 32 10.41 8.66 -5.71
C ARG A 32 11.22 7.38 -5.57
N ARG A 33 12.50 7.48 -5.88
CA ARG A 33 13.43 6.38 -5.61
C ARG A 33 14.39 6.86 -4.55
N ASN A 34 14.55 6.07 -3.52
CA ASN A 34 15.41 6.40 -2.40
C ASN A 34 16.81 5.82 -2.62
N GLU A 35 17.77 6.34 -1.88
CA GLU A 35 19.14 5.92 -2.04
C GLU A 35 19.39 4.47 -1.68
N ASP A 36 18.59 3.95 -0.77
CA ASP A 36 18.76 2.57 -0.34
C ASP A 36 18.13 1.57 -1.30
N GLY A 37 17.56 2.05 -2.38
CA GLY A 37 16.93 1.18 -3.36
C GLY A 37 15.44 0.98 -3.17
N SER A 38 14.88 1.53 -2.10
CA SER A 38 13.43 1.48 -1.93
C SER A 38 12.78 2.51 -2.82
N VAL A 39 11.49 2.34 -3.10
CA VAL A 39 10.76 3.27 -3.95
C VAL A 39 9.42 3.59 -3.31
N VAL A 40 8.92 4.79 -3.60
CA VAL A 40 7.55 5.15 -3.24
C VAL A 40 6.76 5.16 -4.52
N ILE A 41 5.69 4.40 -4.54
CA ILE A 41 4.85 4.31 -5.74
C ILE A 41 3.44 4.79 -5.42
N ALA A 42 2.73 5.23 -6.45
CA ALA A 42 1.34 5.61 -6.35
C ALA A 42 0.51 4.44 -6.86
N ILE A 43 -0.43 3.97 -6.06
CA ILE A 43 -1.29 2.86 -6.43
C ILE A 43 -2.72 3.33 -6.38
N GLU A 44 -3.45 3.14 -7.47
CA GLU A 44 -4.87 3.46 -7.48
C GLU A 44 -5.61 2.36 -6.74
N VAL A 45 -6.34 2.72 -5.70
CA VAL A 45 -7.08 1.77 -4.89
C VAL A 45 -8.54 1.87 -5.26
N ARG A 46 -9.06 0.83 -5.90
CA ARG A 46 -10.47 0.75 -6.24
C ARG A 46 -11.21 -0.21 -5.35
N SER A 47 -10.51 -1.17 -4.79
CA SER A 47 -11.08 -2.12 -3.86
C SER A 47 -10.16 -2.19 -2.67
N LEU A 48 -10.64 -1.78 -1.53
CA LEU A 48 -9.85 -1.79 -0.32
C LEU A 48 -9.50 -3.22 0.08
N GLY A 49 -10.43 -4.15 -0.13
CA GLY A 49 -10.15 -5.55 0.18
C GLY A 49 -9.02 -6.11 -0.66
N ALA A 50 -9.02 -5.82 -1.96
CA ALA A 50 -7.95 -6.29 -2.83
C ALA A 50 -6.62 -5.65 -2.45
N PHE A 51 -6.65 -4.36 -2.10
CA PHE A 51 -5.46 -3.65 -1.70
C PHE A 51 -4.88 -4.26 -0.41
N ARG A 52 -5.74 -4.54 0.55
CA ARG A 52 -5.31 -5.16 1.81
C ARG A 52 -4.68 -6.52 1.57
N SER A 53 -5.28 -7.32 0.68
CA SER A 53 -4.74 -8.64 0.39
C SER A 53 -3.36 -8.54 -0.23
N TRP A 54 -3.20 -7.61 -1.17
CA TRP A 54 -1.91 -7.39 -1.79
C TRP A 54 -0.87 -6.96 -0.76
N LEU A 55 -1.26 -6.02 0.09
CA LEU A 55 -0.37 -5.47 1.10
C LEU A 55 0.04 -6.56 2.10
N PHE A 56 -0.92 -7.37 2.52
CA PHE A 56 -0.66 -8.44 3.46
C PHE A 56 0.33 -9.44 2.85
N GLY A 57 0.20 -9.72 1.57
CA GLY A 57 1.11 -10.62 0.87
C GLY A 57 2.52 -10.07 0.78
N MET A 58 2.68 -8.74 0.84
CA MET A 58 4.01 -8.13 0.81
C MET A 58 4.68 -8.15 2.19
N GLY A 59 3.91 -8.37 3.24
CA GLY A 59 4.44 -8.40 4.59
C GLY A 59 5.05 -7.05 4.98
N ASP A 60 6.26 -7.09 5.52
CA ASP A 60 6.92 -5.87 5.96
C ASP A 60 7.54 -5.11 4.82
N HIS A 61 7.45 -5.61 3.60
CA HIS A 61 8.18 -5.02 2.48
C HIS A 61 7.42 -3.89 1.81
N ALA A 62 6.19 -3.64 2.23
CA ALA A 62 5.39 -2.54 1.72
C ALA A 62 4.75 -1.81 2.89
N VAL A 63 4.85 -0.49 2.89
CA VAL A 63 4.30 0.34 3.96
C VAL A 63 3.50 1.47 3.33
N VAL A 64 2.26 1.61 3.76
CA VAL A 64 1.40 2.69 3.26
C VAL A 64 1.81 3.99 3.93
N LEU A 65 2.08 5.00 3.13
CA LEU A 65 2.49 6.30 3.63
C LEU A 65 1.38 7.33 3.58
N ASP A 66 0.45 7.18 2.64
CA ASP A 66 -0.58 8.18 2.41
C ASP A 66 -1.77 7.53 1.70
N PRO A 67 -2.97 7.95 1.95
CA PRO A 67 -3.38 9.03 2.84
C PRO A 67 -3.43 8.58 4.31
N PRO A 68 -3.39 9.51 5.24
CA PRO A 68 -3.35 9.16 6.68
C PRO A 68 -4.51 8.29 7.13
N ALA A 69 -5.68 8.53 6.60
CA ALA A 69 -6.84 7.73 6.97
C ALA A 69 -6.66 6.27 6.59
N LEU A 70 -6.01 6.02 5.44
CA LEU A 70 -5.73 4.67 5.01
C LEU A 70 -4.67 4.04 5.89
N VAL A 71 -3.66 4.80 6.27
CA VAL A 71 -2.61 4.32 7.16
C VAL A 71 -3.24 3.84 8.47
N ASP A 72 -4.13 4.63 9.03
CA ASP A 72 -4.81 4.28 10.27
C ASP A 72 -5.66 3.04 10.11
N GLU A 73 -6.35 2.94 8.99
CA GLU A 73 -7.22 1.81 8.76
C GLU A 73 -6.43 0.52 8.59
N ILE A 74 -5.33 0.56 7.86
CA ILE A 74 -4.49 -0.61 7.67
C ILE A 74 -3.83 -1.01 8.99
N THR A 75 -3.38 -0.04 9.76
CA THR A 75 -2.76 -0.32 11.05
C THR A 75 -3.77 -1.00 11.99
N SER A 76 -5.00 -0.50 12.02
CA SER A 76 -6.03 -1.10 12.84
C SER A 76 -6.37 -2.51 12.39
N TRP A 77 -6.43 -2.72 11.08
CA TRP A 77 -6.74 -4.03 10.53
C TRP A 77 -5.65 -5.04 10.87
N LEU A 78 -4.39 -4.65 10.72
CA LEU A 78 -3.29 -5.53 11.05
C LEU A 78 -3.24 -5.83 12.54
N SER A 79 -3.51 -4.84 13.36
CA SER A 79 -3.56 -5.04 14.81
C SER A 79 -4.64 -6.03 15.18
N ALA A 80 -5.79 -5.92 14.54
CA ALA A 80 -6.89 -6.84 14.82
C ALA A 80 -6.52 -8.26 14.44
N ILE A 81 -5.81 -8.44 13.34
CA ILE A 81 -5.41 -9.77 12.91
C ILE A 81 -4.33 -10.33 13.83
N LEU A 82 -3.31 -9.51 14.12
CA LEU A 82 -2.18 -10.00 14.88
C LEU A 82 -2.47 -10.08 16.37
N GLY A 83 -3.34 -9.24 16.85
CA GLY A 83 -3.66 -9.20 18.27
C GLY A 83 -4.89 -9.95 18.64
N ALA A 84 -5.42 -10.70 17.71
CA ALA A 84 -6.67 -11.38 17.96
C ALA A 84 -6.50 -12.64 18.76
N GLU A 85 -5.41 -12.86 19.38
CA GLU A 85 -5.22 -14.08 20.11
C GLU A 85 -5.97 -14.15 21.36
#